data_221cc3ea104b763df92695e0b7d8e557
#
_entry.id   221cc3ea104b763df92695e0b7d8e557
#
_cell.length_a   1.000
_cell.length_b   1.000
_cell.length_c   1.000
_cell.angle_alpha   90.00
_cell.angle_beta   90.00
_cell.angle_gamma   90.00
#
_symmetry.space_group_name_H-M   'P 1'
#
loop_
_entity.id
_entity.type
_entity.pdbx_description
1 polymer ?
#
loop_
_entity_poly.entity_id
_entity_poly.type
_entity_poly.pdbx_seq_one_letter_code
_entity_poly.pdbx_strand_id
1 'polypeptide(L)'
;ILVGIVDSGVDYFHPDFRNEDGSTRILRLWDQSVAGNPPENYVSGTEYTKEEIDEALALGETEGRRLVPSGDFSGHGTAVLGIAAGNGRASEGVKRGVAYRSDLLVVKMGNPRENSFPRTTELMEGIDYLIRQAVKMRKPIVINVSFGNNYGSHEPYN
;
A
#
# COMPACT_ATOMS: atom_id res chain seq x y z
N ILE A 1 6.25 -14.24 6.75
CA ILE A 1 6.73 -13.52 5.56
C ILE A 1 5.91 -12.26 5.35
N LEU A 2 6.55 -11.21 4.87
CA LEU A 2 5.91 -9.96 4.52
C LEU A 2 5.75 -9.89 3.00
N VAL A 3 4.63 -9.34 2.55
CA VAL A 3 4.47 -8.90 1.16
C VAL A 3 4.39 -7.38 1.17
N GLY A 4 5.32 -6.75 0.48
CA GLY A 4 5.37 -5.31 0.32
C GLY A 4 4.99 -4.90 -1.09
N ILE A 5 4.38 -3.74 -1.22
CA ILE A 5 4.01 -3.19 -2.51
C ILE A 5 4.38 -1.71 -2.56
N VAL A 6 4.89 -1.28 -3.70
CA VAL A 6 5.06 0.13 -4.05
C VAL A 6 4.22 0.38 -5.29
N ASP A 7 3.12 1.10 -5.13
CA ASP A 7 2.12 1.25 -6.19
C ASP A 7 1.25 2.50 -5.97
N SER A 8 0.09 2.52 -6.59
CA SER A 8 -0.87 3.62 -6.50
C SER A 8 -1.60 3.74 -5.16
N GLY A 9 -1.32 2.86 -4.24
CA GLY A 9 -2.01 2.75 -2.96
C GLY A 9 -2.84 1.49 -2.88
N VAL A 10 -3.60 1.37 -1.81
CA VAL A 10 -4.56 0.27 -1.64
C VAL A 10 -5.83 0.80 -0.98
N ASP A 11 -6.93 0.15 -1.27
CA ASP A 11 -8.16 0.34 -0.51
C ASP A 11 -8.09 -0.54 0.73
N TYR A 12 -7.70 0.05 1.86
CA TYR A 12 -7.51 -0.70 3.09
C TYR A 12 -8.82 -1.19 3.72
N PHE A 13 -9.98 -0.67 3.29
CA PHE A 13 -11.27 -1.21 3.71
C PHE A 13 -11.63 -2.51 3.01
N HIS A 14 -10.92 -2.87 1.93
CA HIS A 14 -11.23 -4.08 1.19
C HIS A 14 -11.09 -5.33 2.06
N PRO A 15 -12.10 -6.21 2.07
CA PRO A 15 -12.08 -7.40 2.95
C PRO A 15 -10.87 -8.31 2.78
N ASP A 16 -10.29 -8.37 1.59
CA ASP A 16 -9.14 -9.24 1.31
C ASP A 16 -7.85 -8.82 2.03
N PHE A 17 -7.82 -7.59 2.55
CA PHE A 17 -6.69 -7.08 3.33
C PHE A 17 -6.97 -7.04 4.83
N ARG A 18 -8.05 -7.68 5.26
CA ARG A 18 -8.47 -7.72 6.65
C ARG A 18 -8.48 -9.16 7.17
N ASN A 19 -8.14 -9.31 8.44
CA ASN A 19 -8.25 -10.58 9.14
C ASN A 19 -9.73 -10.92 9.39
N GLU A 20 -9.98 -12.15 9.83
CA GLU A 20 -11.33 -12.60 10.16
C GLU A 20 -12.00 -11.75 11.22
N ASP A 21 -11.24 -11.26 12.19
CA ASP A 21 -11.76 -10.40 13.25
C ASP A 21 -12.02 -8.96 12.79
N GLY A 22 -11.78 -8.65 11.53
CA GLY A 22 -11.96 -7.33 10.96
C GLY A 22 -10.76 -6.40 11.04
N SER A 23 -9.70 -6.79 11.75
CA SER A 23 -8.48 -6.00 11.82
C SER A 23 -7.71 -6.04 10.50
N THR A 24 -6.86 -5.03 10.29
CA THR A 24 -6.07 -4.98 9.08
C THR A 24 -4.90 -5.96 9.08
N ARG A 25 -4.57 -6.48 7.91
CA ARG A 25 -3.33 -7.22 7.66
C ARG A 25 -2.16 -6.30 7.34
N ILE A 26 -2.45 -5.01 7.10
CA ILE A 26 -1.43 -4.01 6.77
C ILE A 26 -0.76 -3.55 8.04
N LEU A 27 0.53 -3.85 8.20
CA LEU A 27 1.29 -3.48 9.39
C LEU A 27 1.75 -2.04 9.37
N ARG A 28 2.10 -1.54 8.17
CA ARG A 28 2.49 -0.14 7.94
C ARG A 28 2.03 0.27 6.55
N LEU A 29 1.60 1.52 6.45
CA LEU A 29 1.27 2.14 5.17
C LEU A 29 1.95 3.49 5.11
N TRP A 30 2.82 3.69 4.14
CA TRP A 30 3.43 4.98 3.89
C TRP A 30 2.80 5.61 2.65
N ASP A 31 2.03 6.64 2.86
CA ASP A 31 1.43 7.41 1.77
C ASP A 31 2.31 8.62 1.48
N GLN A 32 3.04 8.55 0.40
CA GLN A 32 3.96 9.63 0.00
C GLN A 32 3.22 10.86 -0.54
N SER A 33 1.93 10.75 -0.79
CA SER A 33 1.12 11.84 -1.37
C SER A 33 0.43 12.74 -0.34
N VAL A 34 0.37 12.32 0.90
CA VAL A 34 -0.32 13.05 1.97
C VAL A 34 0.70 13.68 2.89
N ALA A 35 0.70 15.02 2.96
CA ALA A 35 1.57 15.73 3.89
C ALA A 35 1.14 15.47 5.33
N GLY A 36 2.09 15.24 6.21
CA GLY A 36 1.80 14.95 7.60
C GLY A 36 3.03 14.46 8.34
N ASN A 37 2.94 13.26 8.89
CA ASN A 37 3.96 12.69 9.76
C ASN A 37 4.76 11.60 9.02
N PRO A 38 5.88 11.97 8.36
CA PRO A 38 6.64 10.99 7.59
C PRO A 38 7.30 9.94 8.49
N PRO A 39 7.63 8.77 7.93
CA PRO A 39 8.37 7.77 8.69
C PRO A 39 9.78 8.24 8.99
N GLU A 40 10.40 7.62 9.98
CA GLU A 40 11.77 7.90 10.37
C GLU A 40 12.72 7.79 9.16
N ASN A 41 13.61 8.75 9.04
CA ASN A 41 14.60 8.91 7.95
C ASN A 41 14.03 9.42 6.62
N TYR A 42 12.76 9.78 6.56
CA TYR A 42 12.16 10.36 5.37
C TYR A 42 11.54 11.73 5.69
N VAL A 43 11.37 12.54 4.67
CA VAL A 43 10.93 13.93 4.85
C VAL A 43 9.57 14.23 4.25
N SER A 44 8.97 13.28 3.58
CA SER A 44 7.69 13.50 2.90
C SER A 44 6.69 12.39 3.20
N GLY A 45 5.42 12.72 2.99
CA GLY A 45 4.34 11.77 3.17
C GLY A 45 3.93 11.58 4.63
N THR A 46 3.10 10.58 4.83
CA THR A 46 2.58 10.20 6.14
C THR A 46 2.62 8.69 6.30
N GLU A 47 3.16 8.24 7.43
CA GLU A 47 3.12 6.84 7.78
C GLU A 47 1.92 6.56 8.69
N TYR A 48 1.19 5.50 8.38
CA TYR A 48 0.11 5.00 9.20
C TYR A 48 0.47 3.62 9.74
N THR A 49 0.21 3.42 11.04
CA THR A 49 0.45 2.15 11.72
C THR A 49 -0.76 1.23 11.61
N LYS A 50 -0.57 -0.04 11.92
CA LYS A 50 -1.68 -1.00 12.00
C LYS A 50 -2.77 -0.50 12.96
N GLU A 51 -2.38 0.04 14.10
CA GLU A 51 -3.30 0.53 15.11
C GLU A 51 -4.16 1.69 14.58
N GLU A 52 -3.57 2.60 13.84
CA GLU A 52 -4.30 3.72 13.22
C GLU A 52 -5.27 3.23 12.15
N ILE A 53 -4.85 2.27 11.34
CA ILE A 53 -5.71 1.67 10.32
C ILE A 53 -6.87 0.91 10.99
N ASP A 54 -6.60 0.14 12.03
CA ASP A 54 -7.63 -0.57 12.77
C ASP A 54 -8.65 0.38 13.39
N GLU A 55 -8.20 1.52 13.92
CA GLU A 55 -9.09 2.56 14.43
C GLU A 55 -9.99 3.12 13.33
N ALA A 56 -9.42 3.39 12.16
CA ALA A 56 -10.18 3.87 11.01
C ALA A 56 -11.22 2.83 10.56
N LEU A 57 -10.84 1.57 10.51
CA LEU A 57 -11.76 0.49 10.15
C LEU A 57 -12.93 0.37 11.13
N ALA A 58 -12.66 0.56 12.42
CA ALA A 58 -13.70 0.51 13.45
C ALA A 58 -14.69 1.67 13.36
N LEU A 59 -14.27 2.83 12.84
CA LEU A 59 -15.12 3.99 12.66
C LEU A 59 -16.06 3.89 11.44
N GLY A 60 -15.80 2.98 10.52
CA GLY A 60 -16.53 2.85 9.27
C GLY A 60 -15.97 3.75 8.17
N GLU A 61 -16.48 3.58 6.95
CA GLU A 61 -15.86 4.20 5.78
C GLU A 61 -15.83 5.73 5.82
N THR A 62 -16.89 6.38 6.23
CA THR A 62 -16.95 7.85 6.22
C THR A 62 -15.96 8.46 7.21
N GLU A 63 -16.06 8.10 8.48
CA GLU A 63 -15.20 8.65 9.52
C GLU A 63 -13.79 8.06 9.46
N GLY A 64 -13.68 6.78 9.13
CA GLY A 64 -12.38 6.11 9.02
C GLY A 64 -11.51 6.73 7.92
N ARG A 65 -12.09 7.06 6.79
CA ARG A 65 -11.33 7.69 5.70
C ARG A 65 -10.93 9.13 6.00
N ARG A 66 -11.51 9.77 7.00
CA ARG A 66 -11.02 11.04 7.51
C ARG A 66 -9.81 10.86 8.42
N LEU A 67 -9.81 9.79 9.20
CA LEU A 67 -8.69 9.49 10.10
C LEU A 67 -7.46 8.99 9.32
N VAL A 68 -7.66 8.11 8.36
CA VAL A 68 -6.62 7.61 7.46
C VAL A 68 -7.04 7.89 6.02
N PRO A 69 -6.73 9.10 5.51
CA PRO A 69 -7.18 9.54 4.19
C PRO A 69 -6.28 9.04 3.06
N SER A 70 -5.88 7.80 3.13
CA SER A 70 -5.09 7.16 2.10
C SER A 70 -5.97 6.16 1.35
N GLY A 71 -5.92 6.18 0.05
CA GLY A 71 -6.73 5.30 -0.76
C GLY A 71 -6.05 4.97 -2.08
N ASP A 72 -6.79 4.29 -2.93
CA ASP A 72 -6.30 3.89 -4.23
C ASP A 72 -7.27 4.36 -5.31
N PHE A 73 -7.02 5.54 -5.84
CA PHE A 73 -7.91 6.15 -6.82
C PHE A 73 -7.97 5.34 -8.13
N SER A 74 -6.84 4.82 -8.59
CA SER A 74 -6.80 4.06 -9.85
C SER A 74 -7.27 2.61 -9.67
N GLY A 75 -7.19 2.07 -8.48
CA GLY A 75 -7.48 0.66 -8.21
C GLY A 75 -6.36 -0.31 -8.58
N HIS A 76 -5.28 0.18 -9.18
CA HIS A 76 -4.19 -0.67 -9.66
C HIS A 76 -3.46 -1.38 -8.51
N GLY A 77 -3.04 -0.63 -7.49
CA GLY A 77 -2.34 -1.21 -6.34
C GLY A 77 -3.20 -2.20 -5.57
N THR A 78 -4.48 -1.89 -5.40
CA THR A 78 -5.45 -2.78 -4.77
C THR A 78 -5.54 -4.11 -5.53
N ALA A 79 -5.66 -4.05 -6.85
CA ALA A 79 -5.73 -5.25 -7.68
C ALA A 79 -4.43 -6.07 -7.61
N VAL A 80 -3.30 -5.42 -7.72
CA VAL A 80 -1.98 -6.08 -7.68
C VAL A 80 -1.75 -6.74 -6.31
N LEU A 81 -2.02 -6.03 -5.23
CA LEU A 81 -1.86 -6.61 -3.88
C LEU A 81 -2.85 -7.76 -3.65
N GLY A 82 -4.05 -7.64 -4.16
CA GLY A 82 -5.05 -8.71 -4.09
C GLY A 82 -4.56 -10.00 -4.75
N ILE A 83 -3.95 -9.88 -5.93
CA ILE A 83 -3.39 -11.02 -6.65
C ILE A 83 -2.19 -11.59 -5.90
N ALA A 84 -1.34 -10.74 -5.35
CA ALA A 84 -0.15 -11.19 -4.63
C ALA A 84 -0.48 -11.82 -3.28
N ALA A 85 -1.41 -11.25 -2.52
CA ALA A 85 -1.55 -11.60 -1.13
C ALA A 85 -2.96 -11.46 -0.54
N GLY A 86 -3.98 -11.20 -1.34
CA GLY A 86 -5.36 -11.12 -0.85
C GLY A 86 -5.81 -12.44 -0.23
N ASN A 87 -6.53 -12.39 0.90
CA ASN A 87 -6.97 -13.61 1.56
C ASN A 87 -8.29 -14.18 1.02
N GLY A 88 -8.91 -13.48 0.09
CA GLY A 88 -10.12 -13.97 -0.56
C GLY A 88 -11.41 -13.78 0.22
N ARG A 89 -11.41 -13.03 1.31
CA ARG A 89 -12.60 -12.85 2.14
C ARG A 89 -13.79 -12.26 1.38
N ALA A 90 -13.54 -11.39 0.42
CA ALA A 90 -14.61 -10.83 -0.40
C ALA A 90 -15.31 -11.89 -1.27
N SER A 91 -14.65 -13.00 -1.53
CA SER A 91 -15.18 -14.12 -2.33
C SER A 91 -15.34 -15.41 -1.52
N GLU A 92 -15.45 -15.29 -0.21
CA GLU A 92 -15.59 -16.44 0.71
C GLU A 92 -14.44 -17.46 0.55
N GLY A 93 -13.24 -16.96 0.29
CA GLY A 93 -12.04 -17.77 0.15
C GLY A 93 -11.81 -18.37 -1.23
N VAL A 94 -12.66 -18.07 -2.19
CA VAL A 94 -12.55 -18.64 -3.55
C VAL A 94 -11.43 -17.99 -4.34
N LYS A 95 -11.27 -16.67 -4.25
CA LYS A 95 -10.26 -15.90 -4.98
C LYS A 95 -9.17 -15.41 -4.05
N ARG A 96 -8.26 -16.29 -3.72
CA ARG A 96 -7.10 -15.94 -2.88
C ARG A 96 -5.90 -15.56 -3.72
N GLY A 97 -5.10 -14.65 -3.18
CA GLY A 97 -3.78 -14.37 -3.73
C GLY A 97 -2.77 -15.47 -3.39
N VAL A 98 -1.59 -15.33 -3.93
CA VAL A 98 -0.52 -16.34 -3.78
C VAL A 98 -0.10 -16.47 -2.30
N ALA A 99 0.16 -15.35 -1.64
CA ALA A 99 0.60 -15.31 -0.25
C ALA A 99 -0.52 -14.86 0.69
N TYR A 100 -1.63 -15.54 0.66
CA TYR A 100 -2.88 -15.12 1.31
C TYR A 100 -2.82 -15.08 2.85
N ARG A 101 -1.78 -15.61 3.46
CA ARG A 101 -1.57 -15.57 4.92
C ARG A 101 -0.47 -14.61 5.35
N SER A 102 0.11 -13.87 4.41
CA SER A 102 1.19 -12.93 4.74
C SER A 102 0.67 -11.69 5.44
N ASP A 103 1.57 -11.04 6.19
CA ASP A 103 1.36 -9.67 6.62
C ASP A 103 1.75 -8.72 5.50
N LEU A 104 1.19 -7.52 5.49
CA LEU A 104 1.29 -6.59 4.38
C LEU A 104 2.00 -5.30 4.79
N LEU A 105 2.82 -4.79 3.89
CA LEU A 105 3.41 -3.45 3.97
C LEU A 105 3.09 -2.71 2.68
N VAL A 106 2.60 -1.49 2.79
CA VAL A 106 2.13 -0.73 1.64
C VAL A 106 2.84 0.60 1.55
N VAL A 107 3.35 0.92 0.36
CA VAL A 107 3.80 2.27 0.01
C VAL A 107 2.95 2.76 -1.15
N LYS A 108 2.24 3.85 -0.91
CA LYS A 108 1.57 4.59 -1.97
C LYS A 108 2.52 5.66 -2.48
N MET A 109 2.85 5.58 -3.75
CA MET A 109 3.75 6.55 -4.36
C MET A 109 3.14 7.95 -4.41
N GLY A 110 3.98 8.93 -4.14
CA GLY A 110 3.63 10.33 -4.26
C GLY A 110 3.51 10.77 -5.71
N ASN A 111 3.03 11.98 -5.89
CA ASN A 111 2.98 12.59 -7.21
C ASN A 111 4.39 12.92 -7.68
N PRO A 112 4.69 12.75 -8.98
CA PRO A 112 6.00 13.12 -9.50
C PRO A 112 6.22 14.62 -9.31
N ARG A 113 7.43 14.97 -8.90
CA ARG A 113 7.84 16.38 -8.81
C ARG A 113 7.99 16.92 -10.23
N GLU A 114 7.61 18.18 -10.42
CA GLU A 114 7.88 18.87 -11.67
C GLU A 114 9.37 18.77 -11.98
N ASN A 115 9.69 18.44 -13.23
CA ASN A 115 11.06 18.33 -13.75
C ASN A 115 11.91 17.18 -13.20
N SER A 116 11.33 16.21 -12.52
CA SER A 116 12.06 14.98 -12.20
C SER A 116 11.59 13.83 -13.05
N PHE A 117 12.47 12.86 -13.26
CA PHE A 117 12.04 11.59 -13.81
C PHE A 117 10.89 11.09 -12.97
N PRO A 118 9.72 10.85 -13.57
CA PRO A 118 8.57 10.53 -12.78
C PRO A 118 8.86 9.34 -11.90
N ARG A 119 8.73 9.57 -10.59
CA ARG A 119 8.65 8.53 -9.58
C ARG A 119 9.91 7.74 -9.27
N THR A 120 11.07 8.07 -9.82
CA THR A 120 12.30 7.33 -9.51
C THR A 120 12.67 7.49 -8.03
N THR A 121 12.67 8.72 -7.52
CA THR A 121 12.99 8.98 -6.11
C THR A 121 11.96 8.34 -5.18
N GLU A 122 10.69 8.54 -5.47
CA GLU A 122 9.59 7.99 -4.69
C GLU A 122 9.63 6.47 -4.67
N LEU A 123 9.95 5.86 -5.80
CA LEU A 123 10.07 4.41 -5.92
C LEU A 123 11.24 3.89 -5.09
N MET A 124 12.41 4.50 -5.20
CA MET A 124 13.60 4.07 -4.46
C MET A 124 13.43 4.24 -2.96
N GLU A 125 12.84 5.35 -2.53
CA GLU A 125 12.52 5.57 -1.12
C GLU A 125 11.50 4.55 -0.61
N GLY A 126 10.50 4.23 -1.43
CA GLY A 126 9.50 3.21 -1.08
C GLY A 126 10.12 1.84 -0.87
N ILE A 127 10.99 1.42 -1.76
CA ILE A 127 11.70 0.13 -1.64
C ILE A 127 12.60 0.14 -0.40
N ASP A 128 13.37 1.20 -0.19
CA ASP A 128 14.24 1.35 0.98
C ASP A 128 13.43 1.27 2.27
N TYR A 129 12.30 1.96 2.33
CA TYR A 129 11.39 1.91 3.47
C TYR A 129 10.93 0.49 3.77
N LEU A 130 10.48 -0.25 2.75
CA LEU A 130 10.00 -1.62 2.93
C LEU A 130 11.11 -2.54 3.45
N ILE A 131 12.32 -2.40 2.93
CA ILE A 131 13.46 -3.19 3.39
C ILE A 131 13.77 -2.86 4.85
N ARG A 132 13.78 -1.58 5.21
CA ARG A 132 14.04 -1.16 6.60
C ARG A 132 12.97 -1.68 7.57
N GLN A 133 11.71 -1.65 7.17
CA GLN A 133 10.63 -2.22 8.00
C GLN A 133 10.80 -3.73 8.17
N ALA A 134 11.12 -4.45 7.11
CA ALA A 134 11.36 -5.89 7.18
C ALA A 134 12.52 -6.23 8.13
N VAL A 135 13.60 -5.47 8.06
CA VAL A 135 14.74 -5.64 8.98
C VAL A 135 14.32 -5.40 10.43
N LYS A 136 13.58 -4.33 10.69
CA LYS A 136 13.07 -4.04 12.05
C LYS A 136 12.16 -5.13 12.58
N MET A 137 11.33 -5.68 11.72
CA MET A 137 10.38 -6.75 12.08
C MET A 137 11.03 -8.14 12.08
N ARG A 138 12.27 -8.24 11.61
CA ARG A 138 13.02 -9.51 11.48
C ARG A 138 12.25 -10.56 10.68
N LYS A 139 11.67 -10.12 9.58
CA LYS A 139 10.91 -11.00 8.68
C LYS A 139 11.40 -10.87 7.25
N PRO A 140 11.43 -11.97 6.50
CA PRO A 140 11.70 -11.88 5.06
C PRO A 140 10.56 -11.17 4.36
N ILE A 141 10.89 -10.47 3.27
CA ILE A 141 9.92 -9.71 2.50
C ILE A 141 10.03 -10.02 1.01
N VAL A 142 8.88 -10.09 0.37
CA VAL A 142 8.78 -10.07 -1.10
C VAL A 142 8.16 -8.73 -1.48
N ILE A 143 8.82 -8.01 -2.35
CA ILE A 143 8.37 -6.67 -2.75
C ILE A 143 7.88 -6.71 -4.19
N ASN A 144 6.64 -6.29 -4.39
CA ASN A 144 6.09 -6.06 -5.71
C ASN A 144 6.27 -4.59 -6.05
N VAL A 145 6.98 -4.31 -7.12
CA VAL A 145 7.24 -2.95 -7.58
C VAL A 145 6.52 -2.75 -8.89
N SER A 146 5.57 -1.85 -8.89
CA SER A 146 4.94 -1.40 -10.11
C SER A 146 5.78 -0.31 -10.73
N PHE A 147 6.63 -0.72 -11.63
CA PHE A 147 7.47 0.20 -12.31
C PHE A 147 6.64 0.89 -13.34
N GLY A 148 6.31 1.98 -13.05
CA GLY A 148 5.78 2.95 -13.78
C GLY A 148 5.49 3.17 -15.11
N ASN A 149 5.54 2.38 -15.61
CA ASN A 149 5.35 2.38 -16.84
C ASN A 149 4.26 3.07 -17.32
N ASN A 150 3.97 3.49 -17.86
CA ASN A 150 2.89 3.57 -18.70
C ASN A 150 1.67 4.03 -18.21
N TYR A 151 1.72 4.64 -17.11
CA TYR A 151 0.58 5.34 -16.65
C TYR A 151 0.25 6.53 -17.52
N GLY A 152 1.05 6.83 -18.49
CA GLY A 152 0.68 7.70 -19.56
C GLY A 152 -0.23 6.97 -20.52
N SER A 153 -1.11 7.69 -21.12
CA SER A 153 -1.85 7.18 -22.22
C SER A 153 -0.91 6.52 -23.22
N HIS A 154 -1.18 5.30 -23.47
CA HIS A 154 -0.70 4.71 -24.66
C HIS A 154 -1.60 5.23 -25.77
N GLU A 155 -1.41 6.46 -26.08
CA GLU A 155 -1.95 6.95 -27.32
C GLU A 155 -1.34 6.08 -28.40
N PRO A 156 -2.14 5.42 -29.20
CA PRO A 156 -1.59 4.71 -30.34
C PRO A 156 -0.90 5.77 -31.18
N TYR A 157 0.36 5.59 -31.37
CA TYR A 157 1.08 6.43 -32.28
C TYR A 157 0.48 6.24 -33.65
N ASN A 158 -0.12 7.28 -34.13
CA ASN A 158 -0.53 7.35 -35.52
C ASN A 158 0.70 7.55 -36.41
#